data_fcace5cb09f9888fb355100395a919c6
#
_entry.id   fcace5cb09f9888fb355100395a919c6
#
_cell.length_a   1.000
_cell.length_b   1.000
_cell.length_c   1.000
_cell.angle_alpha   90.00
_cell.angle_beta   90.00
_cell.angle_gamma   90.00
#
_symmetry.space_group_name_H-M   'P 1'
#
loop_
_entity.id
_entity.type
_entity.pdbx_description
1 polymer ?
#
loop_
_entity_poly.entity_id
_entity_poly.type
_entity_poly.pdbx_seq_one_letter_code
_entity_poly.pdbx_strand_id
1 'polypeptide(L)'
;MAPVRIALIGSGIIGRRHIEALKTNPEKHVLAAIADPASAAERLASELSVPHYASHEPLLDRENPDGVIIATPNKLHCSVGIACIERGIPVLVEKPIADTVAAALDLVEAGERANVPILVGHHRRHNPIMRKAVELVRSGGIGQVIAAATLWLCHKPKDYFDITWRRELGGGPLLINAIHDVDCLRMLCGEIETVQAKTANMARGFPVEDTAAAILTFANGALGTLLVSDSVSAPWSWECTSHENPFYPHEPENCYLISGTRGSLSVPSLEHRWHDEGQESWGVPLTQKRIPFMPADPYIEQLSHFVDVIRGKAEPVPSGADATRTLAATLAIAESAKTGLPVRVADLLRRERS
;
A
#
# COMPACT_ATOMS: atom_id res chain seq x y z
N MET A 1 -15.61 -16.62 -21.11
CA MET A 1 -16.24 -15.33 -20.76
C MET A 1 -15.50 -14.26 -21.52
N ALA A 2 -16.17 -13.18 -21.89
CA ALA A 2 -15.49 -12.03 -22.50
C ALA A 2 -14.44 -11.45 -21.52
N PRO A 3 -13.34 -10.85 -22.02
CA PRO A 3 -12.39 -10.14 -21.19
C PRO A 3 -13.05 -8.95 -20.48
N VAL A 4 -12.62 -8.70 -19.25
CA VAL A 4 -13.09 -7.55 -18.46
C VAL A 4 -12.48 -6.27 -19.05
N ARG A 5 -13.33 -5.29 -19.35
CA ARG A 5 -12.93 -4.00 -19.91
C ARG A 5 -12.60 -3.02 -18.77
N ILE A 6 -11.34 -2.70 -18.62
CA ILE A 6 -10.84 -1.84 -17.53
C ILE A 6 -10.35 -0.51 -18.11
N ALA A 7 -10.88 0.60 -17.61
CA ALA A 7 -10.39 1.92 -17.97
C ALA A 7 -9.33 2.39 -16.94
N LEU A 8 -8.42 3.25 -17.40
CA LEU A 8 -7.39 3.87 -16.55
C LEU A 8 -7.63 5.38 -16.48
N ILE A 9 -7.69 5.92 -15.27
CA ILE A 9 -7.74 7.36 -15.00
C ILE A 9 -6.45 7.78 -14.30
N GLY A 10 -5.62 8.57 -15.00
CA GLY A 10 -4.26 8.93 -14.60
C GLY A 10 -3.20 7.99 -15.19
N SER A 11 -2.37 8.49 -16.11
CA SER A 11 -1.33 7.74 -16.83
C SER A 11 0.10 8.11 -16.42
N GLY A 12 0.27 8.54 -15.15
CA GLY A 12 1.57 8.77 -14.52
C GLY A 12 2.40 7.49 -14.35
N ILE A 13 3.44 7.53 -13.52
CA ILE A 13 4.34 6.37 -13.30
C ILE A 13 3.54 5.12 -12.91
N ILE A 14 2.65 5.23 -11.93
CA ILE A 14 1.85 4.08 -11.44
C ILE A 14 0.78 3.66 -12.45
N GLY A 15 0.12 4.62 -13.11
CA GLY A 15 -0.82 4.29 -14.18
C GLY A 15 -0.17 3.47 -15.31
N ARG A 16 1.06 3.81 -15.70
CA ARG A 16 1.84 3.03 -16.69
C ARG A 16 2.16 1.62 -16.16
N ARG A 17 2.45 1.49 -14.87
CA ARG A 17 2.66 0.18 -14.24
C ARG A 17 1.43 -0.71 -14.31
N HIS A 18 0.23 -0.13 -14.13
CA HIS A 18 -1.04 -0.85 -14.32
C HIS A 18 -1.27 -1.22 -15.80
N ILE A 19 -0.90 -0.36 -16.75
CA ILE A 19 -0.96 -0.71 -18.19
C ILE A 19 -0.09 -1.93 -18.49
N GLU A 20 1.13 -2.00 -17.94
CA GLU A 20 1.98 -3.18 -18.14
C GLU A 20 1.33 -4.46 -17.57
N ALA A 21 0.70 -4.38 -16.39
CA ALA A 21 -0.05 -5.51 -15.86
C ALA A 21 -1.24 -5.89 -16.76
N LEU A 22 -1.98 -4.89 -17.32
CA LEU A 22 -3.11 -5.13 -18.22
C LEU A 22 -2.73 -5.82 -19.53
N LYS A 23 -1.48 -5.69 -19.99
CA LYS A 23 -0.99 -6.36 -21.20
C LYS A 23 -0.72 -7.86 -21.02
N THR A 24 -0.64 -8.35 -19.79
CA THR A 24 -0.15 -9.71 -19.51
C THR A 24 -1.13 -10.82 -19.85
N ASN A 25 -2.44 -10.56 -19.80
CA ASN A 25 -3.47 -11.58 -20.05
C ASN A 25 -4.70 -11.01 -20.78
N PRO A 26 -4.59 -10.75 -22.10
CA PRO A 26 -5.66 -10.11 -22.87
C PRO A 26 -6.94 -10.98 -22.99
N GLU A 27 -6.88 -12.26 -22.68
CA GLU A 27 -8.05 -13.12 -22.63
C GLU A 27 -8.90 -12.90 -21.37
N LYS A 28 -8.29 -12.40 -20.30
CA LYS A 28 -8.98 -12.13 -19.01
C LYS A 28 -9.43 -10.71 -18.88
N HIS A 29 -8.62 -9.75 -19.34
CA HIS A 29 -8.85 -8.31 -19.18
C HIS A 29 -8.20 -7.51 -20.31
N VAL A 30 -8.76 -6.34 -20.63
CA VAL A 30 -8.25 -5.43 -21.65
C VAL A 30 -8.32 -3.99 -21.15
N LEU A 31 -7.38 -3.17 -21.59
CA LEU A 31 -7.44 -1.72 -21.39
C LEU A 31 -8.53 -1.16 -22.33
N ALA A 32 -9.59 -0.57 -21.76
CA ALA A 32 -10.71 -0.04 -22.53
C ALA A 32 -10.46 1.39 -23.02
N ALA A 33 -9.89 2.25 -22.18
CA ALA A 33 -9.61 3.66 -22.48
C ALA A 33 -8.65 4.26 -21.44
N ILE A 34 -8.11 5.46 -21.74
CA ILE A 34 -7.30 6.26 -20.83
C ILE A 34 -7.91 7.65 -20.69
N ALA A 35 -8.06 8.14 -19.44
CA ALA A 35 -8.37 9.53 -19.14
C ALA A 35 -7.21 10.20 -18.40
N ASP A 36 -6.64 11.26 -19.00
CA ASP A 36 -5.56 12.05 -18.41
C ASP A 36 -5.40 13.34 -19.24
N PRO A 37 -5.35 14.54 -18.62
CA PRO A 37 -5.24 15.80 -19.37
C PRO A 37 -3.89 16.04 -20.05
N ALA A 38 -2.86 15.25 -19.72
CA ALA A 38 -1.52 15.45 -20.26
C ALA A 38 -1.42 15.01 -21.73
N SER A 39 -0.79 15.81 -22.59
CA SER A 39 -0.56 15.46 -24.00
C SER A 39 0.25 14.17 -24.21
N ALA A 40 1.05 13.78 -23.21
CA ALA A 40 1.74 12.49 -23.21
C ALA A 40 0.79 11.30 -23.11
N ALA A 41 -0.38 11.47 -22.49
CA ALA A 41 -1.39 10.43 -22.37
C ALA A 41 -2.11 10.16 -23.69
N GLU A 42 -2.36 11.19 -24.48
CA GLU A 42 -2.94 11.06 -25.84
C GLU A 42 -2.03 10.23 -26.75
N ARG A 43 -0.72 10.51 -26.72
CA ARG A 43 0.26 9.72 -27.48
C ARG A 43 0.30 8.26 -27.01
N LEU A 44 0.31 8.06 -25.69
CA LEU A 44 0.29 6.72 -25.10
C LEU A 44 -0.97 5.94 -25.50
N ALA A 45 -2.14 6.55 -25.46
CA ALA A 45 -3.40 5.93 -25.87
C ALA A 45 -3.37 5.55 -27.36
N SER A 46 -2.83 6.44 -28.22
CA SER A 46 -2.63 6.16 -29.65
C SER A 46 -1.70 4.98 -29.89
N GLU A 47 -0.56 4.91 -29.19
CA GLU A 47 0.38 3.77 -29.25
C GLU A 47 -0.28 2.45 -28.82
N LEU A 48 -1.20 2.52 -27.85
CA LEU A 48 -1.94 1.36 -27.32
C LEU A 48 -3.21 1.07 -28.13
N SER A 49 -3.56 1.91 -29.12
CA SER A 49 -4.78 1.79 -29.93
C SER A 49 -6.05 1.77 -29.08
N VAL A 50 -6.13 2.62 -28.04
CA VAL A 50 -7.30 2.79 -27.18
C VAL A 50 -7.78 4.25 -27.19
N PRO A 51 -9.08 4.50 -26.92
CA PRO A 51 -9.62 5.85 -26.78
C PRO A 51 -8.91 6.67 -25.69
N HIS A 52 -8.71 7.98 -25.96
CA HIS A 52 -8.20 8.95 -25.01
C HIS A 52 -9.25 10.01 -24.67
N TYR A 53 -9.27 10.42 -23.40
CA TYR A 53 -10.13 11.47 -22.87
C TYR A 53 -9.32 12.41 -21.97
N ALA A 54 -9.61 13.71 -22.03
CA ALA A 54 -8.96 14.69 -21.16
C ALA A 54 -9.46 14.64 -19.70
N SER A 55 -10.69 14.11 -19.47
CA SER A 55 -11.28 13.93 -18.14
C SER A 55 -12.00 12.60 -18.04
N HIS A 56 -12.37 12.21 -16.81
CA HIS A 56 -12.96 10.90 -16.54
C HIS A 56 -14.45 10.82 -16.92
N GLU A 57 -15.23 11.91 -16.80
CA GLU A 57 -16.67 11.88 -17.05
C GLU A 57 -17.01 11.41 -18.47
N PRO A 58 -16.44 12.03 -19.57
CA PRO A 58 -16.73 11.55 -20.91
C PRO A 58 -16.25 10.11 -21.16
N LEU A 59 -15.17 9.66 -20.50
CA LEU A 59 -14.72 8.29 -20.60
C LEU A 59 -15.76 7.35 -20.00
N LEU A 60 -16.22 7.62 -18.77
CA LEU A 60 -17.18 6.78 -18.07
C LEU A 60 -18.50 6.67 -18.85
N ASP A 61 -18.98 7.79 -19.40
CA ASP A 61 -20.26 7.85 -20.11
C ASP A 61 -20.23 7.17 -21.49
N ARG A 62 -19.07 7.19 -22.19
CA ARG A 62 -18.98 6.66 -23.56
C ARG A 62 -18.47 5.22 -23.62
N GLU A 63 -17.52 4.88 -22.76
CA GLU A 63 -16.86 3.58 -22.81
C GLU A 63 -17.56 2.52 -21.96
N ASN A 64 -18.30 2.95 -20.93
CA ASN A 64 -18.99 2.06 -20.00
C ASN A 64 -18.14 0.85 -19.59
N PRO A 65 -16.96 1.06 -18.92
CA PRO A 65 -16.05 -0.01 -18.57
C PRO A 65 -16.63 -0.89 -17.45
N ASP A 66 -16.19 -2.15 -17.38
CA ASP A 66 -16.57 -3.08 -16.31
C ASP A 66 -15.89 -2.74 -14.97
N GLY A 67 -14.79 -1.99 -15.02
CA GLY A 67 -14.06 -1.51 -13.86
C GLY A 67 -13.09 -0.38 -14.20
N VAL A 68 -12.67 0.37 -13.21
CA VAL A 68 -11.78 1.52 -13.37
C VAL A 68 -10.59 1.41 -12.42
N ILE A 69 -9.38 1.66 -12.94
CA ILE A 69 -8.19 1.90 -12.14
C ILE A 69 -7.97 3.41 -12.02
N ILE A 70 -7.90 3.93 -10.79
CA ILE A 70 -7.69 5.34 -10.47
C ILE A 70 -6.27 5.53 -9.98
N ALA A 71 -5.42 6.15 -10.80
CA ALA A 71 -4.01 6.44 -10.53
C ALA A 71 -3.69 7.93 -10.70
N THR A 72 -4.64 8.78 -10.34
CA THR A 72 -4.54 10.24 -10.31
C THR A 72 -3.74 10.74 -9.10
N PRO A 73 -3.46 12.04 -8.96
CA PRO A 73 -3.01 12.60 -7.68
C PRO A 73 -4.00 12.32 -6.54
N ASN A 74 -3.50 12.05 -5.34
CA ASN A 74 -4.25 11.58 -4.17
C ASN A 74 -5.54 12.41 -3.88
N LYS A 75 -5.48 13.73 -4.07
CA LYS A 75 -6.61 14.65 -3.86
C LYS A 75 -7.81 14.40 -4.76
N LEU A 76 -7.61 13.70 -5.88
CA LEU A 76 -8.64 13.39 -6.86
C LEU A 76 -9.24 11.99 -6.66
N HIS A 77 -8.65 11.13 -5.82
CA HIS A 77 -9.09 9.75 -5.66
C HIS A 77 -10.55 9.66 -5.23
N CYS A 78 -10.95 10.46 -4.24
CA CYS A 78 -12.32 10.48 -3.72
C CYS A 78 -13.32 10.92 -4.79
N SER A 79 -13.13 12.08 -5.41
CA SER A 79 -14.10 12.62 -6.39
C SER A 79 -14.23 11.74 -7.63
N VAL A 80 -13.11 11.24 -8.16
CA VAL A 80 -13.11 10.32 -9.30
C VAL A 80 -13.72 8.98 -8.92
N GLY A 81 -13.42 8.46 -7.73
CA GLY A 81 -14.00 7.22 -7.22
C GLY A 81 -15.52 7.30 -7.07
N ILE A 82 -16.04 8.39 -6.49
CA ILE A 82 -17.47 8.63 -6.35
C ILE A 82 -18.15 8.68 -7.74
N ALA A 83 -17.56 9.39 -8.70
CA ALA A 83 -18.10 9.47 -10.06
C ALA A 83 -18.23 8.09 -10.75
N CYS A 84 -17.27 7.18 -10.48
CA CYS A 84 -17.34 5.78 -10.94
C CYS A 84 -18.47 5.01 -10.21
N ILE A 85 -18.51 5.13 -8.88
CA ILE A 85 -19.47 4.43 -8.01
C ILE A 85 -20.91 4.83 -8.34
N GLU A 86 -21.19 6.11 -8.60
CA GLU A 86 -22.50 6.61 -9.01
C GLU A 86 -23.00 5.98 -10.33
N ARG A 87 -22.08 5.45 -11.14
CA ARG A 87 -22.38 4.70 -12.38
C ARG A 87 -22.37 3.17 -12.16
N GLY A 88 -22.24 2.72 -10.93
CA GLY A 88 -22.19 1.30 -10.60
C GLY A 88 -20.87 0.60 -11.00
N ILE A 89 -19.79 1.34 -11.23
CA ILE A 89 -18.53 0.81 -11.75
C ILE A 89 -17.56 0.54 -10.60
N PRO A 90 -17.14 -0.74 -10.39
CA PRO A 90 -16.10 -1.10 -9.44
C PRO A 90 -14.77 -0.37 -9.67
N VAL A 91 -14.08 0.00 -8.58
CA VAL A 91 -12.85 0.76 -8.68
C VAL A 91 -11.67 0.07 -7.99
N LEU A 92 -10.49 0.16 -8.62
CA LEU A 92 -9.21 -0.02 -7.98
C LEU A 92 -8.58 1.36 -7.82
N VAL A 93 -8.56 1.87 -6.59
CA VAL A 93 -8.01 3.19 -6.25
C VAL A 93 -6.58 3.03 -5.78
N GLU A 94 -5.62 3.75 -6.37
CA GLU A 94 -4.26 3.75 -5.87
C GLU A 94 -4.15 4.29 -4.44
N LYS A 95 -3.11 3.83 -3.75
CA LYS A 95 -2.82 4.30 -2.39
C LYS A 95 -2.17 5.71 -2.39
N PRO A 96 -2.44 6.51 -1.36
CA PRO A 96 -3.46 6.32 -0.32
C PRO A 96 -4.86 6.38 -0.93
N ILE A 97 -5.84 5.74 -0.31
CA ILE A 97 -7.25 5.75 -0.78
C ILE A 97 -7.79 7.17 -1.01
N ALA A 98 -7.34 8.13 -0.20
CA ALA A 98 -7.60 9.55 -0.30
C ALA A 98 -6.48 10.33 0.39
N ASP A 99 -6.48 11.66 0.32
CA ASP A 99 -5.54 12.54 1.00
C ASP A 99 -5.90 12.79 2.48
N THR A 100 -7.17 12.63 2.85
CA THR A 100 -7.68 12.74 4.23
C THR A 100 -8.53 11.55 4.62
N VAL A 101 -8.71 11.34 5.94
CA VAL A 101 -9.60 10.29 6.46
C VAL A 101 -11.06 10.61 6.11
N ALA A 102 -11.48 11.88 6.15
CA ALA A 102 -12.83 12.28 5.77
C ALA A 102 -13.14 11.89 4.33
N ALA A 103 -12.31 12.29 3.37
CA ALA A 103 -12.50 11.94 1.97
C ALA A 103 -12.48 10.41 1.75
N ALA A 104 -11.66 9.67 2.50
CA ALA A 104 -11.66 8.21 2.46
C ALA A 104 -12.99 7.62 2.96
N LEU A 105 -13.55 8.15 4.04
CA LEU A 105 -14.84 7.73 4.59
C LEU A 105 -15.99 8.06 3.63
N ASP A 106 -15.98 9.25 3.01
CA ASP A 106 -16.98 9.63 2.01
C ASP A 106 -17.00 8.65 0.81
N LEU A 107 -15.79 8.28 0.34
CA LEU A 107 -15.67 7.31 -0.76
C LEU A 107 -16.19 5.93 -0.35
N VAL A 108 -15.83 5.46 0.85
CA VAL A 108 -16.29 4.17 1.39
C VAL A 108 -17.81 4.16 1.52
N GLU A 109 -18.38 5.20 2.11
CA GLU A 109 -19.83 5.34 2.29
C GLU A 109 -20.58 5.35 0.94
N ALA A 110 -20.03 6.03 -0.07
CA ALA A 110 -20.58 6.00 -1.42
C ALA A 110 -20.62 4.58 -1.99
N GLY A 111 -19.51 3.81 -1.84
CA GLY A 111 -19.42 2.42 -2.26
C GLY A 111 -20.41 1.51 -1.54
N GLU A 112 -20.53 1.65 -0.22
CA GLU A 112 -21.48 0.88 0.59
C GLU A 112 -22.94 1.17 0.18
N ARG A 113 -23.32 2.45 0.03
CA ARG A 113 -24.67 2.85 -0.40
C ARG A 113 -25.03 2.32 -1.78
N ALA A 114 -24.09 2.33 -2.72
CA ALA A 114 -24.29 1.86 -4.08
C ALA A 114 -24.11 0.35 -4.25
N ASN A 115 -23.62 -0.35 -3.22
CA ASN A 115 -23.16 -1.74 -3.28
C ASN A 115 -22.12 -1.98 -4.40
N VAL A 116 -21.18 -1.04 -4.55
CA VAL A 116 -20.09 -1.09 -5.53
C VAL A 116 -18.76 -1.32 -4.81
N PRO A 117 -18.00 -2.36 -5.15
CA PRO A 117 -16.77 -2.69 -4.46
C PRO A 117 -15.65 -1.68 -4.75
N ILE A 118 -14.88 -1.38 -3.70
CA ILE A 118 -13.67 -0.56 -3.73
C ILE A 118 -12.49 -1.43 -3.32
N LEU A 119 -11.58 -1.70 -4.26
CA LEU A 119 -10.27 -2.28 -3.99
C LEU A 119 -9.26 -1.14 -3.91
N VAL A 120 -8.31 -1.21 -2.97
CA VAL A 120 -7.26 -0.18 -2.85
C VAL A 120 -5.89 -0.73 -3.20
N GLY A 121 -5.07 0.07 -3.89
CA GLY A 121 -3.80 -0.28 -4.51
C GLY A 121 -2.65 -0.57 -3.53
N HIS A 122 -2.89 -1.26 -2.42
CA HIS A 122 -1.84 -1.80 -1.56
C HIS A 122 -1.29 -3.11 -2.14
N HIS A 123 -0.53 -3.00 -3.25
CA HIS A 123 -0.05 -4.14 -4.04
C HIS A 123 0.77 -5.15 -3.23
N ARG A 124 1.47 -4.73 -2.15
CA ARG A 124 2.22 -5.65 -1.27
C ARG A 124 1.34 -6.72 -0.63
N ARG A 125 0.01 -6.50 -0.47
CA ARG A 125 -0.93 -7.55 -0.03
C ARG A 125 -1.07 -8.69 -1.01
N HIS A 126 -0.74 -8.45 -2.27
CA HIS A 126 -0.76 -9.44 -3.34
C HIS A 126 0.63 -10.05 -3.60
N ASN A 127 1.68 -9.54 -2.95
CA ASN A 127 3.02 -10.09 -3.08
C ASN A 127 3.11 -11.47 -2.40
N PRO A 128 3.64 -12.51 -3.10
CA PRO A 128 3.78 -13.86 -2.55
C PRO A 128 4.56 -13.95 -1.25
N ILE A 129 5.59 -13.11 -1.07
CA ILE A 129 6.37 -13.02 0.17
C ILE A 129 5.46 -12.62 1.35
N MET A 130 4.70 -11.54 1.17
CA MET A 130 3.80 -11.05 2.22
C MET A 130 2.67 -12.04 2.51
N ARG A 131 2.10 -12.67 1.48
CA ARG A 131 1.09 -13.73 1.66
C ARG A 131 1.63 -14.89 2.50
N LYS A 132 2.87 -15.35 2.23
CA LYS A 132 3.51 -16.41 3.00
C LYS A 132 3.86 -15.99 4.43
N ALA A 133 4.32 -14.75 4.62
CA ALA A 133 4.56 -14.20 5.95
C ALA A 133 3.26 -14.18 6.79
N VAL A 134 2.18 -13.68 6.22
CA VAL A 134 0.84 -13.63 6.87
C VAL A 134 0.31 -15.04 7.14
N GLU A 135 0.47 -15.98 6.21
CA GLU A 135 0.08 -17.39 6.39
C GLU A 135 0.77 -18.00 7.61
N LEU A 136 2.11 -17.84 7.72
CA LEU A 136 2.88 -18.34 8.87
C LEU A 136 2.42 -17.72 10.18
N VAL A 137 2.27 -16.39 10.22
CA VAL A 137 1.84 -15.69 11.44
C VAL A 137 0.43 -16.13 11.86
N ARG A 138 -0.52 -16.15 10.94
CA ARG A 138 -1.93 -16.51 11.22
C ARG A 138 -2.12 -17.99 11.57
N SER A 139 -1.30 -18.88 11.03
CA SER A 139 -1.30 -20.30 11.43
C SER A 139 -0.68 -20.54 12.82
N GLY A 140 -0.18 -19.48 13.47
CA GLY A 140 0.45 -19.55 14.78
C GLY A 140 1.90 -20.07 14.73
N GLY A 141 2.54 -20.05 13.57
CA GLY A 141 3.92 -20.55 13.41
C GLY A 141 4.93 -19.86 14.32
N ILE A 142 4.74 -18.58 14.64
CA ILE A 142 5.55 -17.84 15.61
C ILE A 142 4.87 -17.65 16.97
N GLY A 143 3.70 -18.26 17.19
CA GLY A 143 2.87 -18.03 18.37
C GLY A 143 2.16 -16.67 18.33
N GLN A 144 1.86 -16.10 19.50
CA GLN A 144 1.30 -14.75 19.61
C GLN A 144 2.39 -13.71 19.26
N VAL A 145 2.11 -12.78 18.38
CA VAL A 145 3.02 -11.66 18.07
C VAL A 145 3.21 -10.79 19.31
N ILE A 146 4.46 -10.51 19.66
CA ILE A 146 4.85 -9.70 20.83
C ILE A 146 5.56 -8.41 20.38
N ALA A 147 6.43 -8.50 19.38
CA ALA A 147 7.24 -7.35 18.96
C ALA A 147 7.45 -7.34 17.45
N ALA A 148 7.54 -6.13 16.88
CA ALA A 148 7.88 -5.90 15.49
C ALA A 148 8.88 -4.75 15.35
N ALA A 149 9.86 -4.89 14.47
CA ALA A 149 10.71 -3.80 14.03
C ALA A 149 10.64 -3.68 12.51
N THR A 150 10.45 -2.45 12.02
CA THR A 150 10.31 -2.18 10.57
C THR A 150 11.17 -1.00 10.17
N LEU A 151 11.89 -1.17 9.08
CA LEU A 151 12.79 -0.18 8.52
C LEU A 151 12.37 0.14 7.07
N TRP A 152 12.25 1.42 6.77
CA TRP A 152 12.22 1.94 5.42
C TRP A 152 13.29 3.02 5.27
N LEU A 153 14.50 2.60 4.94
CA LEU A 153 15.69 3.45 4.85
C LEU A 153 16.25 3.34 3.43
N CYS A 154 16.10 4.42 2.65
CA CYS A 154 16.49 4.45 1.25
C CYS A 154 16.83 5.88 0.83
N HIS A 155 17.79 6.07 -0.06
CA HIS A 155 18.16 7.40 -0.53
C HIS A 155 17.40 7.76 -1.82
N LYS A 156 16.51 8.76 -1.76
CA LYS A 156 15.90 9.33 -2.96
C LYS A 156 16.85 10.30 -3.64
N PRO A 157 17.06 10.22 -4.97
CA PRO A 157 17.98 11.11 -5.69
C PRO A 157 17.45 12.55 -5.70
N LYS A 158 18.34 13.52 -5.95
CA LYS A 158 18.00 14.95 -5.87
C LYS A 158 16.92 15.37 -6.86
N ASP A 159 16.96 14.87 -8.09
CA ASP A 159 16.01 15.13 -9.18
C ASP A 159 14.59 14.60 -8.87
N TYR A 160 14.46 13.62 -7.99
CA TYR A 160 13.15 13.21 -7.47
C TYR A 160 12.35 14.40 -6.92
N PHE A 161 13.04 15.37 -6.32
CA PHE A 161 12.43 16.53 -5.67
C PHE A 161 12.25 17.75 -6.60
N ASP A 162 12.50 17.63 -7.90
CA ASP A 162 12.23 18.69 -8.89
C ASP A 162 10.72 18.95 -9.03
N ILE A 163 9.91 17.97 -8.68
CA ILE A 163 8.44 18.08 -8.64
C ILE A 163 8.03 18.73 -7.31
N THR A 164 7.46 19.92 -7.37
CA THR A 164 7.20 20.80 -6.22
C THR A 164 6.45 20.14 -5.05
N TRP A 165 5.35 19.41 -5.35
CA TRP A 165 4.53 18.78 -4.30
C TRP A 165 5.29 17.76 -3.44
N ARG A 166 6.40 17.18 -3.96
CA ARG A 166 7.25 16.23 -3.21
C ARG A 166 8.08 16.89 -2.10
N ARG A 167 8.10 18.22 -2.07
CA ARG A 167 8.75 19.06 -1.06
C ARG A 167 7.75 19.67 -0.08
N GLU A 168 6.46 19.45 -0.28
CA GLU A 168 5.37 20.00 0.49
C GLU A 168 4.80 18.96 1.46
N LEU A 169 4.01 19.40 2.44
CA LEU A 169 3.33 18.53 3.40
C LEU A 169 2.49 17.47 2.66
N GLY A 170 2.67 16.22 3.04
CA GLY A 170 2.07 15.06 2.37
C GLY A 170 2.93 14.45 1.23
N GLY A 171 4.01 15.13 0.81
CA GLY A 171 4.96 14.61 -0.19
C GLY A 171 6.15 13.85 0.42
N GLY A 172 6.21 13.70 1.73
CA GLY A 172 7.29 13.03 2.45
C GLY A 172 7.17 11.50 2.46
N PRO A 173 8.21 10.83 3.00
CA PRO A 173 8.29 9.37 2.99
C PRO A 173 7.22 8.69 3.85
N LEU A 174 6.59 9.35 4.82
CA LEU A 174 5.50 8.74 5.60
C LEU A 174 4.33 8.34 4.71
N LEU A 175 3.77 9.30 3.96
CA LEU A 175 2.58 9.04 3.16
C LEU A 175 2.90 8.37 1.80
N ILE A 176 4.09 8.62 1.26
CA ILE A 176 4.48 8.05 -0.04
C ILE A 176 4.96 6.60 0.09
N ASN A 177 5.74 6.30 1.11
CA ASN A 177 6.44 5.02 1.26
C ASN A 177 5.95 4.23 2.49
N ALA A 178 6.05 4.80 3.68
CA ALA A 178 5.75 4.10 4.93
C ALA A 178 4.28 3.67 5.08
N ILE A 179 3.36 4.24 4.33
CA ILE A 179 1.97 3.77 4.28
C ILE A 179 1.88 2.29 3.86
N HIS A 180 2.79 1.82 3.00
CA HIS A 180 2.90 0.41 2.66
C HIS A 180 3.38 -0.43 3.84
N ASP A 181 4.32 0.10 4.62
CA ASP A 181 4.88 -0.60 5.78
C ASP A 181 3.87 -0.64 6.93
N VAL A 182 3.12 0.45 7.14
CA VAL A 182 1.98 0.48 8.07
C VAL A 182 0.93 -0.57 7.68
N ASP A 183 0.60 -0.68 6.40
CA ASP A 183 -0.32 -1.69 5.88
C ASP A 183 0.19 -3.12 6.11
N CYS A 184 1.47 -3.37 5.81
CA CYS A 184 2.11 -4.67 6.05
C CYS A 184 2.14 -5.04 7.54
N LEU A 185 2.44 -4.08 8.42
CA LEU A 185 2.42 -4.29 9.88
C LEU A 185 1.00 -4.63 10.37
N ARG A 186 -0.03 -3.96 9.84
CA ARG A 186 -1.43 -4.31 10.16
C ARG A 186 -1.79 -5.73 9.73
N MET A 187 -1.28 -6.20 8.58
CA MET A 187 -1.49 -7.58 8.13
C MET A 187 -0.81 -8.61 9.02
N LEU A 188 0.42 -8.31 9.46
CA LEU A 188 1.27 -9.24 10.21
C LEU A 188 1.00 -9.22 11.71
N CYS A 189 0.77 -8.03 12.29
CA CYS A 189 0.71 -7.84 13.74
C CYS A 189 -0.69 -7.52 14.26
N GLY A 190 -1.65 -7.24 13.40
CA GLY A 190 -3.00 -6.82 13.76
C GLY A 190 -3.20 -5.30 13.72
N GLU A 191 -4.37 -4.82 14.14
CA GLU A 191 -4.71 -3.40 14.09
C GLU A 191 -3.82 -2.56 15.00
N ILE A 192 -3.37 -1.40 14.50
CA ILE A 192 -2.61 -0.41 15.28
C ILE A 192 -3.61 0.40 16.11
N GLU A 193 -3.47 0.36 17.42
CA GLU A 193 -4.33 1.08 18.36
C GLU A 193 -3.81 2.49 18.64
N THR A 194 -2.51 2.62 18.99
CA THR A 194 -1.88 3.91 19.33
C THR A 194 -0.53 4.06 18.65
N VAL A 195 -0.19 5.32 18.37
CA VAL A 195 1.08 5.73 17.77
C VAL A 195 1.70 6.83 18.60
N GLN A 196 3.02 6.74 18.85
CA GLN A 196 3.85 7.82 19.35
C GLN A 196 5.04 8.02 18.42
N ALA A 197 5.27 9.25 17.93
CA ALA A 197 6.25 9.48 16.88
C ALA A 197 6.99 10.81 17.00
N LYS A 198 8.12 10.88 16.30
CA LYS A 198 8.89 12.09 16.00
C LYS A 198 9.22 12.11 14.51
N THR A 199 9.24 13.31 13.95
CA THR A 199 9.70 13.56 12.57
C THR A 199 10.84 14.56 12.57
N ALA A 200 11.67 14.49 11.53
CA ALA A 200 12.74 15.44 11.25
C ALA A 200 12.80 15.73 9.75
N ASN A 201 13.38 16.87 9.40
CA ASN A 201 13.64 17.29 8.01
C ASN A 201 15.07 17.86 7.87
N MET A 202 15.95 17.47 8.75
CA MET A 202 17.29 18.05 8.89
C MET A 202 18.22 17.74 7.72
N ALA A 203 17.98 16.66 7.00
CA ALA A 203 18.85 16.27 5.88
C ALA A 203 18.54 17.08 4.62
N ARG A 204 17.28 17.41 4.36
CA ARG A 204 16.83 18.13 3.16
C ARG A 204 16.38 19.57 3.42
N GLY A 205 15.93 19.88 4.64
CA GLY A 205 15.45 21.21 5.02
C GLY A 205 14.12 21.62 4.37
N PHE A 206 13.35 20.66 3.81
CA PHE A 206 12.03 20.95 3.25
C PHE A 206 10.98 21.08 4.36
N PRO A 207 9.82 21.72 4.09
CA PRO A 207 8.71 21.78 5.04
C PRO A 207 8.16 20.41 5.47
N VAL A 208 8.35 19.38 4.64
CA VAL A 208 7.94 17.99 4.86
C VAL A 208 9.08 17.21 5.52
N GLU A 209 8.73 16.15 6.24
CA GLU A 209 9.69 15.24 6.84
C GLU A 209 10.54 14.51 5.80
N ASP A 210 11.82 14.27 6.14
CA ASP A 210 12.70 13.33 5.43
C ASP A 210 13.00 12.08 6.28
N THR A 211 12.67 12.16 7.57
CA THR A 211 12.90 11.09 8.54
C THR A 211 11.77 11.05 9.56
N ALA A 212 11.34 9.84 9.94
CA ALA A 212 10.37 9.61 11.00
C ALA A 212 10.70 8.36 11.81
N ALA A 213 10.45 8.43 13.13
CA ALA A 213 10.53 7.29 14.04
C ALA A 213 9.23 7.18 14.83
N ALA A 214 8.62 5.99 14.86
CA ALA A 214 7.38 5.74 15.56
C ALA A 214 7.43 4.50 16.43
N ILE A 215 6.73 4.56 17.58
CA ILE A 215 6.36 3.44 18.43
C ILE A 215 4.89 3.15 18.15
N LEU A 216 4.57 1.89 17.90
CA LEU A 216 3.24 1.41 17.57
C LEU A 216 2.77 0.45 18.68
N THR A 217 1.56 0.64 19.18
CA THR A 217 0.90 -0.34 20.04
C THR A 217 -0.23 -0.98 19.23
N PHE A 218 -0.22 -2.30 19.15
CA PHE A 218 -1.26 -3.05 18.45
C PHE A 218 -2.40 -3.43 19.41
N ALA A 219 -3.60 -3.60 18.87
CA ALA A 219 -4.80 -3.94 19.64
C ALA A 219 -4.70 -5.26 20.44
N ASN A 220 -3.81 -6.16 20.03
CA ASN A 220 -3.50 -7.42 20.73
C ASN A 220 -2.40 -7.27 21.82
N GLY A 221 -1.93 -6.03 22.07
CA GLY A 221 -0.89 -5.72 23.06
C GLY A 221 0.54 -5.82 22.56
N ALA A 222 0.79 -6.25 21.32
CA ALA A 222 2.12 -6.25 20.74
C ALA A 222 2.66 -4.82 20.58
N LEU A 223 3.98 -4.66 20.60
CA LEU A 223 4.67 -3.41 20.38
C LEU A 223 5.45 -3.44 19.07
N GLY A 224 5.46 -2.33 18.35
CA GLY A 224 6.23 -2.18 17.11
C GLY A 224 7.03 -0.90 17.06
N THR A 225 8.07 -0.92 16.24
CA THR A 225 8.82 0.29 15.85
C THR A 225 8.85 0.41 14.34
N LEU A 226 8.75 1.65 13.85
CA LEU A 226 8.91 2.00 12.45
C LEU A 226 9.92 3.13 12.34
N LEU A 227 11.01 2.91 11.60
CA LEU A 227 11.99 3.94 11.26
C LEU A 227 11.98 4.15 9.75
N VAL A 228 11.76 5.39 9.34
CA VAL A 228 11.64 5.79 7.94
C VAL A 228 12.62 6.92 7.65
N SER A 229 13.38 6.82 6.56
CA SER A 229 14.10 7.97 6.01
C SER A 229 14.33 7.81 4.52
N ASP A 230 14.11 8.89 3.75
CA ASP A 230 14.43 8.95 2.32
C ASP A 230 15.75 9.64 2.00
N SER A 231 16.55 9.89 3.04
CA SER A 231 17.78 10.68 2.97
C SER A 231 19.03 9.91 3.42
N VAL A 232 18.94 8.61 3.61
CA VAL A 232 20.03 7.77 4.12
C VAL A 232 20.43 6.69 3.12
N SER A 233 21.73 6.46 2.98
CA SER A 233 22.27 5.36 2.18
C SER A 233 22.29 4.09 3.04
N ALA A 234 21.24 3.29 2.92
CA ALA A 234 21.06 2.06 3.66
C ALA A 234 20.29 1.02 2.82
N PRO A 235 20.48 -0.29 3.06
CA PRO A 235 19.85 -1.34 2.28
C PRO A 235 18.46 -1.72 2.80
N TRP A 236 18.03 -1.19 3.93
CA TRP A 236 16.86 -1.68 4.67
C TRP A 236 15.57 -0.99 4.23
N SER A 237 15.10 -1.31 3.05
CA SER A 237 13.76 -0.96 2.56
C SER A 237 13.17 -2.16 1.81
N TRP A 238 11.85 -2.20 1.69
CA TRP A 238 11.18 -3.23 0.87
C TRP A 238 11.71 -3.24 -0.57
N GLU A 239 11.88 -2.07 -1.15
CA GLU A 239 12.35 -1.90 -2.52
C GLU A 239 13.72 -2.53 -2.75
N CYS A 240 14.66 -2.35 -1.81
CA CYS A 240 16.01 -2.89 -1.93
C CYS A 240 16.09 -4.38 -1.55
N THR A 241 15.23 -4.86 -0.66
CA THR A 241 15.40 -6.21 -0.07
C THR A 241 14.49 -7.27 -0.67
N SER A 242 13.31 -6.91 -1.22
CA SER A 242 12.32 -7.88 -1.68
C SER A 242 12.57 -8.41 -3.11
N HIS A 243 13.41 -7.74 -3.88
CA HIS A 243 13.58 -8.00 -5.32
C HIS A 243 12.27 -7.90 -6.12
N GLU A 244 11.30 -7.13 -5.63
CA GLU A 244 10.00 -6.95 -6.29
C GLU A 244 10.11 -6.12 -7.57
N ASN A 245 10.97 -5.12 -7.56
CA ASN A 245 11.17 -4.21 -8.68
C ASN A 245 12.64 -4.20 -9.10
N PRO A 246 12.98 -4.67 -10.31
CA PRO A 246 14.37 -4.75 -10.79
C PRO A 246 15.05 -3.38 -10.99
N PHE A 247 14.31 -2.28 -10.89
CA PHE A 247 14.91 -0.93 -10.88
C PHE A 247 15.82 -0.70 -9.67
N TYR A 248 15.52 -1.34 -8.52
CA TYR A 248 16.30 -1.21 -7.29
C TYR A 248 17.34 -2.33 -7.22
N PRO A 249 18.62 -2.02 -6.89
CA PRO A 249 19.61 -3.04 -6.56
C PRO A 249 19.10 -3.94 -5.44
N HIS A 250 19.24 -5.25 -5.60
CA HIS A 250 18.84 -6.19 -4.57
C HIS A 250 19.91 -6.37 -3.51
N GLU A 251 19.52 -6.17 -2.25
CA GLU A 251 20.35 -6.40 -1.06
C GLU A 251 19.76 -7.55 -0.24
N PRO A 252 20.54 -8.57 0.13
CA PRO A 252 20.06 -9.77 0.83
C PRO A 252 19.82 -9.53 2.33
N GLU A 253 19.09 -8.46 2.64
CA GLU A 253 18.77 -8.00 3.98
C GLU A 253 17.27 -8.14 4.27
N ASN A 254 16.86 -7.81 5.49
CA ASN A 254 15.47 -7.79 5.89
C ASN A 254 15.07 -6.40 6.38
N CYS A 255 13.83 -6.03 6.11
CA CYS A 255 13.28 -4.76 6.54
C CYS A 255 12.11 -4.91 7.53
N TYR A 256 11.61 -6.14 7.76
CA TYR A 256 10.68 -6.45 8.84
C TYR A 256 11.23 -7.60 9.70
N LEU A 257 11.18 -7.41 11.00
CA LEU A 257 11.53 -8.42 12.01
C LEU A 257 10.31 -8.58 12.92
N ILE A 258 9.64 -9.73 12.83
CA ILE A 258 8.41 -10.01 13.59
C ILE A 258 8.70 -11.11 14.58
N SER A 259 8.45 -10.87 15.86
CA SER A 259 8.74 -11.80 16.94
C SER A 259 7.49 -12.15 17.72
N GLY A 260 7.31 -13.42 17.97
CA GLY A 260 6.21 -13.96 18.76
C GLY A 260 6.69 -14.84 19.91
N THR A 261 5.73 -15.42 20.64
CA THR A 261 5.98 -16.24 21.83
C THR A 261 6.68 -17.56 21.54
N ARG A 262 6.67 -18.04 20.28
CA ARG A 262 7.25 -19.33 19.89
C ARG A 262 8.26 -19.25 18.77
N GLY A 263 8.55 -18.05 18.26
CA GLY A 263 9.51 -17.88 17.18
C GLY A 263 9.49 -16.48 16.60
N SER A 264 10.29 -16.28 15.56
CA SER A 264 10.40 -15.02 14.84
C SER A 264 10.43 -15.25 13.33
N LEU A 265 10.06 -14.23 12.58
CA LEU A 265 10.05 -14.21 11.13
C LEU A 265 10.78 -12.95 10.64
N SER A 266 11.74 -13.13 9.75
CA SER A 266 12.40 -12.04 9.03
C SER A 266 11.81 -11.94 7.62
N VAL A 267 11.45 -10.73 7.16
CA VAL A 267 10.85 -10.48 5.86
C VAL A 267 11.70 -9.42 5.14
N PRO A 268 12.02 -9.61 3.86
CA PRO A 268 11.42 -10.52 2.90
C PRO A 268 12.07 -11.92 2.79
N SER A 269 13.16 -12.23 3.51
CA SER A 269 13.83 -13.53 3.38
C SER A 269 12.96 -14.73 3.73
N LEU A 270 11.85 -14.53 4.44
CA LEU A 270 10.98 -15.55 5.03
C LEU A 270 11.74 -16.55 5.90
N GLU A 271 12.75 -16.04 6.60
CA GLU A 271 13.50 -16.85 7.55
C GLU A 271 12.74 -16.93 8.87
N HIS A 272 12.23 -18.12 9.17
CA HIS A 272 11.55 -18.48 10.41
C HIS A 272 12.54 -19.10 11.37
N ARG A 273 12.60 -18.61 12.61
CA ARG A 273 13.49 -19.08 13.69
C ARG A 273 12.69 -19.38 14.94
N TRP A 274 13.03 -20.47 15.64
CA TRP A 274 12.37 -20.90 16.87
C TRP A 274 13.30 -21.75 17.74
N HIS A 275 12.94 -21.94 19.01
CA HIS A 275 13.50 -23.02 19.82
C HIS A 275 12.59 -24.25 19.73
N ASP A 276 13.17 -25.43 19.78
CA ASP A 276 12.39 -26.65 19.94
C ASP A 276 11.74 -26.67 21.33
N GLU A 277 10.58 -27.31 21.45
CA GLU A 277 9.78 -27.31 22.67
C GLU A 277 10.59 -27.80 23.89
N GLY A 278 10.57 -27.00 24.96
CA GLY A 278 11.33 -27.28 26.19
C GLY A 278 12.82 -26.93 26.13
N GLN A 279 13.27 -26.30 25.03
CA GLN A 279 14.66 -25.85 24.86
C GLN A 279 14.78 -24.32 24.84
N GLU A 280 13.75 -23.60 25.22
CA GLU A 280 13.72 -22.13 25.18
C GLU A 280 14.71 -21.56 26.19
N SER A 281 15.86 -21.11 25.69
CA SER A 281 16.93 -20.52 26.49
C SER A 281 17.86 -19.68 25.62
N TRP A 282 18.36 -18.58 26.18
CA TRP A 282 19.36 -17.74 25.52
C TRP A 282 20.70 -18.45 25.21
N GLY A 283 20.99 -19.59 25.90
CA GLY A 283 22.18 -20.40 25.68
C GLY A 283 21.98 -21.51 24.63
N VAL A 284 20.80 -21.67 24.08
CA VAL A 284 20.50 -22.68 23.08
C VAL A 284 20.33 -22.02 21.69
N PRO A 285 21.04 -22.52 20.65
CA PRO A 285 20.87 -22.00 19.29
C PRO A 285 19.44 -22.15 18.81
N LEU A 286 18.94 -21.16 18.05
CA LEU A 286 17.65 -21.23 17.38
C LEU A 286 17.69 -22.21 16.20
N THR A 287 16.69 -23.04 16.07
CA THR A 287 16.38 -23.74 14.82
C THR A 287 15.87 -22.72 13.80
N GLN A 288 16.25 -22.90 12.53
CA GLN A 288 15.84 -21.96 11.47
C GLN A 288 15.45 -22.68 10.19
N LYS A 289 14.52 -22.07 9.45
CA LYS A 289 14.06 -22.53 8.14
C LYS A 289 13.65 -21.34 7.28
N ARG A 290 14.07 -21.35 6.02
CA ARG A 290 13.54 -20.42 5.02
C ARG A 290 12.26 -21.01 4.39
N ILE A 291 11.18 -20.24 4.37
CA ILE A 291 9.91 -20.67 3.78
C ILE A 291 9.97 -20.43 2.26
N PRO A 292 9.75 -21.47 1.44
CA PRO A 292 9.74 -21.29 0.00
C PRO A 292 8.48 -20.59 -0.48
N PHE A 293 8.62 -19.79 -1.55
CA PHE A 293 7.52 -19.15 -2.26
C PHE A 293 7.80 -19.14 -3.77
N MET A 294 6.74 -19.02 -4.57
CA MET A 294 6.87 -18.81 -6.01
C MET A 294 6.79 -17.31 -6.29
N PRO A 295 7.83 -16.71 -6.91
CA PRO A 295 7.80 -15.32 -7.28
C PRO A 295 6.66 -15.00 -8.24
N ALA A 296 5.97 -13.88 -8.01
CA ALA A 296 4.96 -13.34 -8.93
C ALA A 296 4.97 -11.81 -8.81
N ASP A 297 4.57 -11.15 -9.88
CA ASP A 297 4.43 -9.70 -9.90
C ASP A 297 3.17 -9.28 -9.13
N PRO A 298 3.28 -8.51 -8.05
CA PRO A 298 2.13 -8.16 -7.20
C PRO A 298 1.09 -7.29 -7.91
N TYR A 299 1.45 -6.53 -8.93
CA TYR A 299 0.49 -5.76 -9.73
C TYR A 299 -0.35 -6.67 -10.64
N ILE A 300 0.25 -7.72 -11.18
CA ILE A 300 -0.48 -8.73 -11.97
C ILE A 300 -1.43 -9.52 -11.06
N GLU A 301 -0.95 -9.93 -9.87
CA GLU A 301 -1.78 -10.60 -8.87
C GLU A 301 -2.93 -9.71 -8.38
N GLN A 302 -2.66 -8.42 -8.12
CA GLN A 302 -3.68 -7.45 -7.73
C GLN A 302 -4.72 -7.25 -8.83
N LEU A 303 -4.28 -7.14 -10.09
CA LEU A 303 -5.19 -7.00 -11.23
C LEU A 303 -6.04 -8.26 -11.41
N SER A 304 -5.46 -9.44 -11.28
CA SER A 304 -6.22 -10.70 -11.32
C SER A 304 -7.29 -10.75 -10.22
N HIS A 305 -6.94 -10.30 -9.01
CA HIS A 305 -7.88 -10.18 -7.91
C HIS A 305 -8.99 -9.15 -8.20
N PHE A 306 -8.64 -7.99 -8.79
CA PHE A 306 -9.62 -6.97 -9.18
C PHE A 306 -10.63 -7.49 -10.21
N VAL A 307 -10.15 -8.28 -11.19
CA VAL A 307 -11.03 -8.97 -12.16
C VAL A 307 -12.01 -9.92 -11.46
N ASP A 308 -11.55 -10.63 -10.42
CA ASP A 308 -12.43 -11.51 -9.65
C ASP A 308 -13.42 -10.71 -8.79
N VAL A 309 -13.03 -9.55 -8.26
CA VAL A 309 -13.94 -8.61 -7.56
C VAL A 309 -15.00 -8.08 -8.51
N ILE A 310 -14.63 -7.61 -9.71
CA ILE A 310 -15.58 -7.15 -10.75
C ILE A 310 -16.60 -8.25 -11.11
N ARG A 311 -16.15 -9.49 -11.16
CA ARG A 311 -17.00 -10.65 -11.46
C ARG A 311 -17.83 -11.16 -10.27
N GLY A 312 -17.74 -10.53 -9.12
CA GLY A 312 -18.41 -10.95 -7.87
C GLY A 312 -17.92 -12.29 -7.33
N LYS A 313 -16.68 -12.70 -7.66
CA LYS A 313 -16.07 -13.97 -7.20
C LYS A 313 -15.21 -13.81 -5.97
N ALA A 314 -14.83 -12.59 -5.63
CA ALA A 314 -13.99 -12.27 -4.49
C ALA A 314 -14.40 -10.95 -3.85
N GLU A 315 -14.21 -10.85 -2.52
CA GLU A 315 -14.27 -9.59 -1.80
C GLU A 315 -12.98 -8.79 -2.02
N PRO A 316 -13.03 -7.43 -2.06
CA PRO A 316 -11.85 -6.61 -2.25
C PRO A 316 -10.85 -6.72 -1.09
N VAL A 317 -9.59 -6.99 -1.40
CA VAL A 317 -8.47 -7.07 -0.43
C VAL A 317 -7.31 -6.19 -0.90
N PRO A 318 -7.04 -5.05 -0.18
CA PRO A 318 -7.89 -4.48 0.88
C PRO A 318 -9.11 -3.77 0.33
N SER A 319 -10.18 -3.80 1.12
CA SER A 319 -11.36 -2.97 0.85
C SER A 319 -11.08 -1.49 1.15
N GLY A 320 -11.96 -0.59 0.68
CA GLY A 320 -11.89 0.83 1.02
C GLY A 320 -11.86 1.09 2.53
N ALA A 321 -12.72 0.41 3.30
CA ALA A 321 -12.76 0.53 4.76
C ALA A 321 -11.46 0.06 5.44
N ASP A 322 -10.85 -1.02 4.94
CA ASP A 322 -9.58 -1.51 5.46
C ASP A 322 -8.42 -0.56 5.16
N ALA A 323 -8.33 -0.04 3.93
CA ALA A 323 -7.32 0.93 3.53
C ALA A 323 -7.48 2.29 4.26
N THR A 324 -8.72 2.68 4.60
CA THR A 324 -8.97 3.87 5.43
C THR A 324 -8.32 3.75 6.81
N ARG A 325 -8.33 2.55 7.43
CA ARG A 325 -7.60 2.30 8.69
C ARG A 325 -6.09 2.40 8.52
N THR A 326 -5.54 1.95 7.38
CA THR A 326 -4.11 2.14 7.05
C THR A 326 -3.78 3.62 6.92
N LEU A 327 -4.61 4.39 6.21
CA LEU A 327 -4.44 5.84 6.08
C LEU A 327 -4.48 6.53 7.45
N ALA A 328 -5.49 6.23 8.29
CA ALA A 328 -5.62 6.80 9.62
C ALA A 328 -4.41 6.49 10.52
N ALA A 329 -3.91 5.24 10.50
CA ALA A 329 -2.72 4.87 11.25
C ALA A 329 -1.46 5.59 10.75
N THR A 330 -1.34 5.80 9.44
CA THR A 330 -0.22 6.55 8.84
C THR A 330 -0.29 8.03 9.23
N LEU A 331 -1.46 8.65 9.15
CA LEU A 331 -1.67 10.05 9.54
C LEU A 331 -1.51 10.25 11.06
N ALA A 332 -1.81 9.23 11.88
CA ALA A 332 -1.54 9.26 13.32
C ALA A 332 -0.05 9.45 13.64
N ILE A 333 0.86 8.97 12.80
CA ILE A 333 2.31 9.19 12.93
C ILE A 333 2.62 10.70 12.81
N ALA A 334 2.10 11.34 11.77
CA ALA A 334 2.30 12.77 11.53
C ALA A 334 1.66 13.63 12.64
N GLU A 335 0.44 13.30 13.07
CA GLU A 335 -0.26 14.02 14.15
C GLU A 335 0.46 13.86 15.48
N SER A 336 0.94 12.66 15.82
CA SER A 336 1.74 12.42 17.02
C SER A 336 3.05 13.20 17.01
N ALA A 337 3.75 13.22 15.87
CA ALA A 337 4.98 13.99 15.74
C ALA A 337 4.75 15.50 15.91
N LYS A 338 3.63 16.01 15.40
CA LYS A 338 3.24 17.43 15.50
C LYS A 338 2.86 17.83 16.93
N THR A 339 2.08 17.01 17.62
CA THR A 339 1.57 17.31 18.96
C THR A 339 2.56 16.93 20.08
N GLY A 340 3.46 15.97 19.81
CA GLY A 340 4.34 15.36 20.79
C GLY A 340 3.64 14.35 21.71
N LEU A 341 2.36 14.07 21.49
CA LEU A 341 1.52 13.19 22.30
C LEU A 341 1.23 11.86 21.56
N PRO A 342 0.96 10.76 22.29
CA PRO A 342 0.40 9.56 21.69
C PRO A 342 -0.96 9.85 21.04
N VAL A 343 -1.21 9.25 19.88
CA VAL A 343 -2.47 9.38 19.13
C VAL A 343 -3.15 8.01 19.01
N ARG A 344 -4.43 7.95 19.39
CA ARG A 344 -5.27 6.76 19.14
C ARG A 344 -5.78 6.81 17.70
N VAL A 345 -5.54 5.78 16.93
CA VAL A 345 -5.98 5.70 15.52
C VAL A 345 -7.51 5.84 15.40
N ALA A 346 -8.25 5.26 16.35
CA ALA A 346 -9.70 5.37 16.39
C ALA A 346 -10.23 6.81 16.55
N ASP A 347 -9.44 7.73 17.12
CA ASP A 347 -9.85 9.12 17.28
C ASP A 347 -9.80 9.88 15.94
N LEU A 348 -8.86 9.56 15.05
CA LEU A 348 -8.84 10.11 13.70
C LEU A 348 -10.04 9.65 12.88
N LEU A 349 -10.43 8.37 13.00
CA LEU A 349 -11.61 7.82 12.33
C LEU A 349 -12.94 8.42 12.81
N ARG A 350 -12.98 9.03 14.02
CA ARG A 350 -14.18 9.66 14.59
C ARG A 350 -14.23 11.18 14.37
N ARG A 351 -13.08 11.89 14.50
CA ARG A 351 -13.00 13.36 14.36
C ARG A 351 -13.48 13.86 13.01
N GLU A 352 -13.39 13.03 11.99
CA GLU A 352 -13.72 13.41 10.62
C GLU A 352 -15.20 13.18 10.27
N ARG A 353 -16.01 12.62 11.21
CA ARG A 353 -17.47 12.46 11.05
C ARG A 353 -18.30 13.56 11.70
N SER A 354 -17.68 14.54 12.37
CA SER A 354 -18.32 15.69 13.04
C SER A 354 -18.09 16.99 12.27
#